data_09931d3e967ff563cf8bee6b02216de3
#
_entry.id   09931d3e967ff563cf8bee6b02216de3
#
_cell.length_a   1.000
_cell.length_b   1.000
_cell.length_c   1.000
_cell.angle_alpha   90.00
_cell.angle_beta   90.00
_cell.angle_gamma   90.00
#
_symmetry.space_group_name_H-M   'P 1'
#
loop_
_entity.id
_entity.type
_entity.pdbx_description
1 polymer ?
#
loop_
_entity_poly.entity_id
_entity_poly.type
_entity_poly.pdbx_seq_one_letter_code
_entity_poly.pdbx_strand_id
1 'polypeptide(L)'
;SPVVFVNRYLRSADVDAICVDNYRGGYTATKYLIDAGHKNIIHLAGLPSSVVSQDRLLGFQDALLDAGLPFSSKNIFQGDLTKESGEELGRFLSTAEHDFTAVFVSNDMMAIGLLNSLFAHGVLVPDDISIISFDTTPIVKNARVKLTTVGFSSFEMGVAAGEIVYQRMHAKKGTPRRVIYPATIEEGDSVRILHQT
;
A
#
# COMPACT_ATOMS: atom_id res chain seq x y z
N SER A 1 26.43 -18.62 -0.76
CA SER A 1 25.05 -19.10 -0.95
C SER A 1 24.27 -18.09 -1.78
N PRO A 2 23.37 -18.50 -2.68
CA PRO A 2 22.52 -17.59 -3.41
C PRO A 2 21.56 -16.86 -2.45
N VAL A 3 21.29 -15.58 -2.75
CA VAL A 3 20.37 -14.73 -2.01
C VAL A 3 19.43 -14.09 -3.01
N VAL A 4 18.14 -14.09 -2.70
CA VAL A 4 17.09 -13.40 -3.47
C VAL A 4 16.28 -12.54 -2.52
N PHE A 5 16.12 -11.26 -2.82
CA PHE A 5 15.20 -10.39 -2.12
C PHE A 5 13.77 -10.58 -2.66
N VAL A 6 12.80 -10.68 -1.75
CA VAL A 6 11.38 -10.79 -2.10
C VAL A 6 10.63 -9.61 -1.49
N ASN A 7 9.87 -8.91 -2.30
CA ASN A 7 9.12 -7.71 -1.94
C ASN A 7 9.96 -6.60 -1.27
N ARG A 8 11.26 -6.66 -1.46
CA ARG A 8 12.24 -5.65 -1.02
C ARG A 8 13.36 -5.56 -2.04
N TYR A 9 13.99 -4.42 -2.14
CA TYR A 9 15.21 -4.25 -2.91
C TYR A 9 16.04 -3.09 -2.37
N LEU A 10 17.33 -3.13 -2.65
CA LEU A 10 18.25 -2.04 -2.42
C LEU A 10 18.63 -1.46 -3.79
N ARG A 11 18.56 -0.14 -3.95
CA ARG A 11 18.88 0.51 -5.25
C ARG A 11 20.32 0.23 -5.71
N SER A 12 21.24 0.03 -4.75
CA SER A 12 22.67 -0.18 -4.96
C SER A 12 23.15 -1.63 -4.84
N ALA A 13 22.27 -2.58 -4.55
CA ALA A 13 22.68 -3.95 -4.36
C ALA A 13 22.57 -4.77 -5.65
N ASP A 14 23.65 -5.44 -5.97
CA ASP A 14 23.79 -6.36 -7.11
C ASP A 14 23.35 -7.78 -6.69
N VAL A 15 22.06 -7.92 -6.35
CA VAL A 15 21.44 -9.14 -5.83
C VAL A 15 20.13 -9.41 -6.58
N ASP A 16 19.83 -10.69 -6.79
CA ASP A 16 18.55 -11.08 -7.37
C ASP A 16 17.39 -10.54 -6.51
N ALA A 17 16.40 -9.94 -7.16
CA ALA A 17 15.25 -9.38 -6.48
C ALA A 17 13.95 -9.64 -7.25
N ILE A 18 12.91 -9.96 -6.52
CA ILE A 18 11.53 -10.04 -7.01
C ILE A 18 10.71 -9.05 -6.21
N CYS A 19 10.06 -8.14 -6.88
CA CYS A 19 9.25 -7.10 -6.26
C CYS A 19 8.02 -6.77 -7.10
N VAL A 20 7.05 -6.13 -6.47
CA VAL A 20 5.96 -5.47 -7.14
C VAL A 20 6.40 -4.07 -7.58
N ASP A 21 5.77 -3.52 -8.61
CA ASP A 21 5.94 -2.11 -8.98
C ASP A 21 5.25 -1.22 -7.93
N ASN A 22 6.04 -0.84 -6.91
CA ASN A 22 5.54 -0.07 -5.78
C ASN A 22 5.13 1.35 -6.16
N TYR A 23 5.84 1.98 -7.09
CA TYR A 23 5.48 3.30 -7.60
C TYR A 23 4.12 3.26 -8.31
N ARG A 24 4.00 2.36 -9.28
CA ARG A 24 2.74 2.18 -10.01
C ARG A 24 1.61 1.75 -9.09
N GLY A 25 1.89 0.91 -8.10
CA GLY A 25 0.90 0.48 -7.12
C GLY A 25 0.38 1.63 -6.26
N GLY A 26 1.27 2.51 -5.75
CA GLY A 26 0.87 3.72 -5.02
C GLY A 26 0.06 4.69 -5.89
N TYR A 27 0.50 4.89 -7.14
CA TYR A 27 -0.24 5.69 -8.12
C TYR A 27 -1.64 5.11 -8.39
N THR A 28 -1.74 3.80 -8.63
CA THR A 28 -2.99 3.11 -8.94
C THR A 28 -3.96 3.14 -7.75
N ALA A 29 -3.47 2.92 -6.52
CA ALA A 29 -4.28 3.02 -5.31
C ALA A 29 -4.89 4.42 -5.14
N THR A 30 -4.06 5.44 -5.32
CA THR A 30 -4.49 6.83 -5.17
C THR A 30 -5.46 7.24 -6.28
N LYS A 31 -5.13 6.88 -7.51
CA LYS A 31 -6.02 7.13 -8.65
C LYS A 31 -7.39 6.47 -8.48
N TYR A 32 -7.44 5.26 -7.93
CA TYR A 32 -8.70 4.58 -7.63
C TYR A 32 -9.58 5.40 -6.67
N LEU A 33 -8.98 5.96 -5.61
CA LEU A 33 -9.72 6.85 -4.70
C LEU A 33 -10.17 8.14 -5.39
N ILE A 34 -9.32 8.73 -6.24
CA ILE A 34 -9.66 9.94 -7.01
C ILE A 34 -10.81 9.65 -7.98
N ASP A 35 -10.76 8.53 -8.69
CA ASP A 35 -11.81 8.11 -9.64
C ASP A 35 -13.14 7.80 -8.91
N ALA A 36 -13.08 7.37 -7.64
CA ALA A 36 -14.23 7.24 -6.75
C ALA A 36 -14.77 8.60 -6.24
N GLY A 37 -14.16 9.73 -6.61
CA GLY A 37 -14.61 11.09 -6.29
C GLY A 37 -13.94 11.72 -5.07
N HIS A 38 -13.00 11.03 -4.40
CA HIS A 38 -12.30 11.58 -3.25
C HIS A 38 -11.26 12.63 -3.68
N LYS A 39 -11.26 13.77 -2.99
CA LYS A 39 -10.33 14.90 -3.23
C LYS A 39 -9.39 15.12 -2.03
N ASN A 40 -9.89 14.87 -0.82
CA ASN A 40 -9.14 15.03 0.43
C ASN A 40 -8.65 13.66 0.89
N ILE A 41 -7.49 13.27 0.40
CA ILE A 41 -6.91 11.94 0.59
C ILE A 41 -5.65 12.06 1.45
N ILE A 42 -5.53 11.19 2.45
CA ILE A 42 -4.33 11.05 3.28
C ILE A 42 -3.60 9.75 2.93
N HIS A 43 -2.30 9.75 3.03
CA HIS A 43 -1.46 8.56 2.90
C HIS A 43 -0.85 8.18 4.24
N LEU A 44 -1.22 7.02 4.78
CA LEU A 44 -0.48 6.40 5.89
C LEU A 44 0.76 5.72 5.32
N ALA A 45 1.87 6.46 5.32
CA ALA A 45 3.14 6.04 4.75
C ALA A 45 3.85 5.01 5.64
N GLY A 46 4.70 4.18 5.03
CA GLY A 46 5.60 3.30 5.78
C GLY A 46 6.92 3.97 6.13
N LEU A 47 7.91 3.17 6.55
CA LEU A 47 9.22 3.66 7.00
C LEU A 47 9.92 4.53 5.94
N PRO A 48 10.38 5.74 6.28
CA PRO A 48 11.08 6.63 5.34
C PRO A 48 12.39 6.05 4.79
N SER A 49 13.03 5.15 5.53
CA SER A 49 14.24 4.45 5.10
C SER A 49 13.99 3.31 4.11
N SER A 50 12.73 2.91 3.92
CA SER A 50 12.34 1.84 3.00
C SER A 50 12.13 2.37 1.60
N VAL A 51 12.89 1.86 0.62
CA VAL A 51 12.71 2.19 -0.81
C VAL A 51 11.29 1.89 -1.28
N VAL A 52 10.71 0.78 -0.83
CA VAL A 52 9.33 0.39 -1.13
C VAL A 52 8.32 1.45 -0.65
N SER A 53 8.50 1.95 0.59
CA SER A 53 7.62 3.00 1.13
C SER A 53 7.79 4.33 0.40
N GLN A 54 9.04 4.68 0.03
CA GLN A 54 9.31 5.87 -0.77
C GLN A 54 8.65 5.80 -2.14
N ASP A 55 8.74 4.66 -2.83
CA ASP A 55 8.13 4.49 -4.14
C ASP A 55 6.59 4.56 -4.07
N ARG A 56 5.95 3.96 -3.05
CA ARG A 56 4.49 4.08 -2.82
C ARG A 56 4.08 5.53 -2.58
N LEU A 57 4.83 6.26 -1.74
CA LEU A 57 4.59 7.68 -1.47
C LEU A 57 4.75 8.54 -2.73
N LEU A 58 5.77 8.30 -3.54
CA LEU A 58 5.97 9.01 -4.80
C LEU A 58 4.80 8.79 -5.76
N GLY A 59 4.34 7.53 -5.89
CA GLY A 59 3.15 7.21 -6.69
C GLY A 59 1.88 7.92 -6.19
N PHE A 60 1.68 8.01 -4.86
CA PHE A 60 0.60 8.76 -4.25
C PHE A 60 0.67 10.24 -4.62
N GLN A 61 1.84 10.85 -4.47
CA GLN A 61 2.06 12.27 -4.79
C GLN A 61 1.75 12.56 -6.25
N ASP A 62 2.30 11.77 -7.17
CA ASP A 62 2.14 12.01 -8.61
C ASP A 62 0.69 11.82 -9.05
N ALA A 63 -0.06 10.87 -8.48
CA ALA A 63 -1.47 10.68 -8.78
C ALA A 63 -2.33 11.89 -8.35
N LEU A 64 -2.04 12.52 -7.20
CA LEU A 64 -2.71 13.75 -6.79
C LEU A 64 -2.38 14.91 -7.73
N LEU A 65 -1.09 15.08 -8.08
CA LEU A 65 -0.65 16.16 -8.97
C LEU A 65 -1.25 16.03 -10.38
N ASP A 66 -1.26 14.82 -10.95
CA ASP A 66 -1.86 14.56 -12.26
C ASP A 66 -3.38 14.83 -12.30
N ALA A 67 -4.05 14.68 -11.16
CA ALA A 67 -5.45 15.02 -11.00
C ALA A 67 -5.71 16.51 -10.67
N GLY A 68 -4.65 17.34 -10.57
CA GLY A 68 -4.76 18.74 -10.18
C GLY A 68 -5.14 18.94 -8.71
N LEU A 69 -4.96 17.93 -7.87
CA LEU A 69 -5.25 18.00 -6.43
C LEU A 69 -4.01 18.49 -5.67
N PRO A 70 -4.21 19.28 -4.59
CA PRO A 70 -3.08 19.78 -3.81
C PRO A 70 -2.38 18.64 -3.06
N PHE A 71 -1.05 18.67 -3.07
CA PHE A 71 -0.22 17.80 -2.25
C PHE A 71 0.61 18.63 -1.27
N SER A 72 0.61 18.21 -0.02
CA SER A 72 1.41 18.84 1.05
C SER A 72 1.74 17.80 2.14
N SER A 73 2.57 18.19 3.11
CA SER A 73 2.87 17.33 4.26
C SER A 73 1.63 16.93 5.08
N LYS A 74 0.55 17.68 5.00
CA LYS A 74 -0.74 17.36 5.66
C LYS A 74 -1.40 16.10 5.08
N ASN A 75 -1.07 15.73 3.85
CA ASN A 75 -1.56 14.51 3.21
C ASN A 75 -0.79 13.27 3.64
N ILE A 76 0.27 13.39 4.46
CA ILE A 76 1.11 12.27 4.87
C ILE A 76 1.00 12.08 6.38
N PHE A 77 0.60 10.90 6.79
CA PHE A 77 0.74 10.42 8.16
C PHE A 77 1.84 9.36 8.20
N GLN A 78 2.86 9.56 9.03
CA GLN A 78 4.01 8.67 9.06
C GLN A 78 3.74 7.48 9.97
N GLY A 79 3.71 6.28 9.39
CA GLY A 79 3.66 5.01 10.09
C GLY A 79 4.99 4.26 10.07
N ASP A 80 5.00 3.09 10.65
CA ASP A 80 6.17 2.21 10.81
C ASP A 80 5.94 0.78 10.31
N LEU A 81 4.84 0.56 9.56
CA LEU A 81 4.37 -0.73 9.02
C LEU A 81 3.75 -1.66 10.08
N THR A 82 3.59 -1.20 11.32
CA THR A 82 2.92 -1.95 12.38
C THR A 82 1.41 -1.66 12.45
N LYS A 83 0.67 -2.54 13.12
CA LYS A 83 -0.74 -2.35 13.40
C LYS A 83 -0.98 -1.13 14.28
N GLU A 84 -0.10 -0.89 15.22
CA GLU A 84 -0.15 0.19 16.21
C GLU A 84 -0.14 1.57 15.54
N SER A 85 0.69 1.78 14.52
CA SER A 85 0.69 3.05 13.77
C SER A 85 -0.59 3.27 12.97
N GLY A 86 -1.25 2.20 12.53
CA GLY A 86 -2.60 2.27 11.97
C GLY A 86 -3.65 2.69 13.00
N GLU A 87 -3.57 2.14 14.22
CA GLU A 87 -4.45 2.49 15.33
C GLU A 87 -4.27 3.97 15.75
N GLU A 88 -3.05 4.50 15.70
CA GLU A 88 -2.77 5.91 15.97
C GLU A 88 -3.47 6.84 14.98
N LEU A 89 -3.38 6.55 13.68
CA LEU A 89 -4.11 7.31 12.66
C LEU A 89 -5.62 7.20 12.89
N GLY A 90 -6.13 6.03 13.22
CA GLY A 90 -7.56 5.83 13.50
C GLY A 90 -8.04 6.67 14.67
N ARG A 91 -7.28 6.77 15.76
CA ARG A 91 -7.60 7.68 16.88
C ARG A 91 -7.60 9.14 16.43
N PHE A 92 -6.59 9.56 15.67
CA PHE A 92 -6.52 10.92 15.15
C PHE A 92 -7.76 11.25 14.30
N LEU A 93 -8.11 10.41 13.33
CA LEU A 93 -9.26 10.62 12.45
C LEU A 93 -10.62 10.56 13.18
N SER A 94 -10.67 9.94 14.36
CA SER A 94 -11.89 9.86 15.15
C SER A 94 -12.09 11.03 16.11
N THR A 95 -11.05 11.79 16.43
CA THR A 95 -11.05 12.80 17.49
C THR A 95 -10.71 14.21 17.03
N ALA A 96 -9.94 14.35 15.95
CA ALA A 96 -9.54 15.63 15.40
C ALA A 96 -10.55 16.11 14.34
N GLU A 97 -10.74 17.41 14.22
CA GLU A 97 -11.44 17.99 13.06
C GLU A 97 -10.57 17.84 11.81
N HIS A 98 -11.10 17.23 10.78
CA HIS A 98 -10.46 17.06 9.49
C HIS A 98 -11.49 16.98 8.36
N ASP A 99 -11.04 17.17 7.14
CA ASP A 99 -11.83 17.05 5.92
C ASP A 99 -11.43 15.86 5.03
N PHE A 100 -10.56 14.97 5.54
CA PHE A 100 -10.15 13.76 4.83
C PHE A 100 -11.32 12.81 4.68
N THR A 101 -11.51 12.30 3.45
CA THR A 101 -12.58 11.36 3.10
C THR A 101 -12.06 9.98 2.72
N ALA A 102 -10.76 9.83 2.50
CA ALA A 102 -10.13 8.57 2.16
C ALA A 102 -8.69 8.46 2.65
N VAL A 103 -8.26 7.23 2.88
CA VAL A 103 -6.90 6.88 3.29
C VAL A 103 -6.32 5.83 2.33
N PHE A 104 -5.15 6.13 1.75
CA PHE A 104 -4.27 5.11 1.19
C PHE A 104 -3.30 4.64 2.25
N VAL A 105 -3.27 3.36 2.55
CA VAL A 105 -2.43 2.76 3.59
C VAL A 105 -1.32 1.92 2.98
N SER A 106 -0.07 2.18 3.37
CA SER A 106 1.11 1.54 2.78
C SER A 106 1.20 0.04 2.97
N ASN A 107 0.52 -0.57 3.95
CA ASN A 107 0.45 -2.02 4.08
C ASN A 107 -0.82 -2.48 4.77
N ASP A 108 -1.12 -3.78 4.66
CA ASP A 108 -2.32 -4.39 5.21
C ASP A 108 -2.33 -4.40 6.75
N MET A 109 -1.19 -4.51 7.42
CA MET A 109 -1.14 -4.52 8.89
C MET A 109 -1.56 -3.17 9.48
N MET A 110 -1.05 -2.06 8.92
CA MET A 110 -1.51 -0.72 9.30
C MET A 110 -2.99 -0.53 8.97
N ALA A 111 -3.46 -1.05 7.81
CA ALA A 111 -4.86 -0.92 7.41
C ALA A 111 -5.81 -1.63 8.39
N ILE A 112 -5.44 -2.81 8.91
CA ILE A 112 -6.20 -3.50 9.95
C ILE A 112 -6.21 -2.71 11.26
N GLY A 113 -5.07 -2.13 11.65
CA GLY A 113 -5.00 -1.26 12.83
C GLY A 113 -5.92 -0.05 12.70
N LEU A 114 -5.84 0.64 11.56
CA LEU A 114 -6.70 1.77 11.23
C LEU A 114 -8.19 1.39 11.29
N LEU A 115 -8.58 0.33 10.58
CA LEU A 115 -9.96 -0.16 10.55
C LEU A 115 -10.50 -0.45 11.94
N ASN A 116 -9.73 -1.19 12.76
CA ASN A 116 -10.14 -1.55 14.12
C ASN A 116 -10.31 -0.31 15.02
N SER A 117 -9.39 0.65 14.91
CA SER A 117 -9.46 1.89 15.69
C SER A 117 -10.65 2.76 15.29
N LEU A 118 -10.91 2.93 14.00
CA LEU A 118 -12.08 3.67 13.50
C LEU A 118 -13.38 3.06 14.03
N PHE A 119 -13.53 1.74 13.93
CA PHE A 119 -14.70 1.05 14.46
C PHE A 119 -14.87 1.19 15.98
N ALA A 120 -13.78 1.13 16.74
CA ALA A 120 -13.82 1.30 18.19
C ALA A 120 -14.31 2.70 18.61
N HIS A 121 -14.16 3.69 17.72
CA HIS A 121 -14.62 5.07 17.93
C HIS A 121 -15.92 5.42 17.18
N GLY A 122 -16.58 4.45 16.58
CA GLY A 122 -17.87 4.64 15.91
C GLY A 122 -17.80 5.25 14.50
N VAL A 123 -16.60 5.30 13.91
CA VAL A 123 -16.40 5.77 12.53
C VAL A 123 -16.60 4.60 11.56
N LEU A 124 -17.47 4.78 10.58
CA LEU A 124 -17.88 3.74 9.63
C LEU A 124 -17.02 3.76 8.36
N VAL A 125 -16.58 2.58 7.95
CA VAL A 125 -15.89 2.34 6.68
C VAL A 125 -16.82 1.52 5.79
N PRO A 126 -17.14 1.99 4.58
CA PRO A 126 -16.62 3.16 3.86
C PRO A 126 -17.45 4.45 4.05
N ASP A 127 -18.51 4.47 4.88
CA ASP A 127 -19.52 5.54 4.89
C ASP A 127 -18.95 6.89 5.34
N ASP A 128 -18.14 6.91 6.38
CA ASP A 128 -17.49 8.13 6.87
C ASP A 128 -16.12 8.34 6.23
N ILE A 129 -15.35 7.26 6.06
CA ILE A 129 -14.02 7.31 5.46
C ILE A 129 -13.72 6.04 4.65
N SER A 130 -13.20 6.21 3.45
CA SER A 130 -12.77 5.13 2.58
C SER A 130 -11.34 4.69 2.87
N ILE A 131 -11.04 3.40 2.72
CA ILE A 131 -9.69 2.84 2.91
C ILE A 131 -9.31 1.99 1.71
N ILE A 132 -8.11 2.23 1.17
CA ILE A 132 -7.43 1.32 0.27
C ILE A 132 -6.08 0.93 0.86
N SER A 133 -5.74 -0.37 0.87
CA SER A 133 -4.48 -0.86 1.42
C SER A 133 -3.52 -1.36 0.34
N PHE A 134 -2.32 -1.75 0.75
CA PHE A 134 -1.32 -2.39 -0.11
C PHE A 134 -0.93 -3.74 0.50
N ASP A 135 -0.64 -4.75 -0.35
CA ASP A 135 -0.07 -6.09 -0.19
C ASP A 135 -1.03 -7.25 -0.52
N THR A 136 -2.35 -7.11 -0.39
CA THR A 136 -3.36 -8.14 -0.78
C THR A 136 -3.23 -9.44 0.03
N THR A 137 -2.96 -9.33 1.32
CA THR A 137 -2.84 -10.50 2.19
C THR A 137 -4.19 -11.08 2.63
N PRO A 138 -4.28 -12.35 3.07
CA PRO A 138 -5.53 -12.93 3.53
C PRO A 138 -6.19 -12.20 4.71
N ILE A 139 -5.42 -11.43 5.50
CA ILE A 139 -5.95 -10.72 6.68
C ILE A 139 -6.98 -9.66 6.29
N VAL A 140 -6.77 -8.94 5.19
CA VAL A 140 -7.68 -7.88 4.74
C VAL A 140 -8.92 -8.42 4.04
N LYS A 141 -8.83 -9.64 3.48
CA LYS A 141 -9.96 -10.32 2.85
C LYS A 141 -10.98 -10.82 3.88
N ASN A 142 -10.51 -11.13 5.09
CA ASN A 142 -11.32 -11.65 6.21
C ASN A 142 -11.57 -10.60 7.31
N ALA A 143 -11.26 -9.33 7.02
CA ALA A 143 -11.52 -8.22 7.93
C ALA A 143 -13.04 -7.97 8.07
N ARG A 144 -13.45 -7.22 9.09
CA ARG A 144 -14.85 -6.84 9.34
C ARG A 144 -15.50 -6.13 8.14
N VAL A 145 -14.73 -5.33 7.42
CA VAL A 145 -15.03 -4.84 6.07
C VAL A 145 -13.93 -5.38 5.18
N LYS A 146 -14.27 -6.07 4.10
CA LYS A 146 -13.29 -6.52 3.12
C LYS A 146 -12.60 -5.31 2.51
N LEU A 147 -11.29 -5.17 2.72
CA LEU A 147 -10.57 -4.02 2.21
C LEU A 147 -10.33 -4.13 0.70
N THR A 148 -10.55 -3.02 0.00
CA THR A 148 -9.98 -2.80 -1.33
C THR A 148 -8.47 -2.68 -1.18
N THR A 149 -7.70 -3.39 -1.99
CA THR A 149 -6.25 -3.43 -1.83
C THR A 149 -5.54 -3.44 -3.18
N VAL A 150 -4.29 -3.00 -3.18
CA VAL A 150 -3.39 -3.05 -4.33
C VAL A 150 -2.23 -3.96 -4.00
N GLY A 151 -1.88 -4.85 -4.92
CA GLY A 151 -0.74 -5.73 -4.66
C GLY A 151 -0.56 -6.79 -5.73
N PHE A 152 0.13 -7.82 -5.33
CA PHE A 152 0.45 -8.96 -6.17
C PHE A 152 0.41 -10.25 -5.33
N SER A 153 0.21 -11.39 -5.97
CA SER A 153 0.20 -12.69 -5.31
C SER A 153 1.55 -13.00 -4.63
N SER A 154 1.58 -12.99 -3.32
CA SER A 154 2.76 -13.38 -2.52
C SER A 154 3.18 -14.83 -2.80
N PHE A 155 2.23 -15.70 -3.17
CA PHE A 155 2.50 -17.09 -3.55
C PHE A 155 3.32 -17.15 -4.85
N GLU A 156 2.91 -16.41 -5.89
CA GLU A 156 3.64 -16.39 -7.18
C GLU A 156 5.03 -15.77 -7.03
N MET A 157 5.18 -14.73 -6.20
CA MET A 157 6.49 -14.18 -5.88
C MET A 157 7.38 -15.22 -5.17
N GLY A 158 6.81 -16.01 -4.25
CA GLY A 158 7.50 -17.09 -3.57
C GLY A 158 7.96 -18.18 -4.52
N VAL A 159 7.11 -18.59 -5.45
CA VAL A 159 7.46 -19.57 -6.51
C VAL A 159 8.61 -19.05 -7.36
N ALA A 160 8.50 -17.83 -7.88
CA ALA A 160 9.56 -17.23 -8.70
C ALA A 160 10.88 -17.06 -7.94
N ALA A 161 10.83 -16.74 -6.64
CA ALA A 161 12.02 -16.68 -5.79
C ALA A 161 12.69 -18.05 -5.65
N GLY A 162 11.90 -19.10 -5.42
CA GLY A 162 12.37 -20.47 -5.36
C GLY A 162 13.05 -20.91 -6.66
N GLU A 163 12.47 -20.58 -7.81
CA GLU A 163 13.07 -20.87 -9.13
C GLU A 163 14.41 -20.17 -9.32
N ILE A 164 14.52 -18.89 -8.95
CA ILE A 164 15.80 -18.17 -9.05
C ILE A 164 16.84 -18.80 -8.12
N VAL A 165 16.50 -19.10 -6.88
CA VAL A 165 17.42 -19.77 -5.93
C VAL A 165 17.88 -21.11 -6.49
N TYR A 166 16.95 -21.95 -6.98
CA TYR A 166 17.27 -23.23 -7.58
C TYR A 166 18.24 -23.10 -8.75
N GLN A 167 17.97 -22.16 -9.67
CA GLN A 167 18.85 -21.89 -10.81
C GLN A 167 20.26 -21.44 -10.37
N ARG A 168 20.34 -20.56 -9.36
CA ARG A 168 21.62 -20.07 -8.82
C ARG A 168 22.42 -21.15 -8.10
N MET A 169 21.78 -22.15 -7.54
CA MET A 169 22.46 -23.30 -6.93
C MET A 169 23.08 -24.24 -7.96
N HIS A 170 22.49 -24.37 -9.16
CA HIS A 170 22.87 -25.34 -10.19
C HIS A 170 23.59 -24.71 -11.39
N ALA A 171 23.60 -23.39 -11.52
CA ALA A 171 24.26 -22.70 -12.62
C ALA A 171 25.46 -21.86 -12.13
N LYS A 172 26.43 -21.62 -13.07
CA LYS A 172 27.50 -20.65 -12.82
C LYS A 172 26.93 -19.28 -12.56
N LYS A 173 27.62 -18.46 -11.73
CA LYS A 173 27.28 -17.07 -11.41
C LYS A 173 26.89 -16.29 -12.68
N GLY A 174 25.67 -15.76 -12.72
CA GLY A 174 25.18 -14.86 -13.77
C GLY A 174 24.91 -13.47 -13.19
N THR A 175 24.64 -12.50 -14.07
CA THR A 175 24.19 -11.16 -13.64
C THR A 175 22.94 -11.27 -12.79
N PRO A 176 22.80 -10.46 -11.72
CA PRO A 176 21.59 -10.38 -10.91
C PRO A 176 20.35 -10.03 -11.75
N ARG A 177 19.24 -10.62 -11.40
CA ARG A 177 17.96 -10.42 -12.08
C ARG A 177 17.06 -9.59 -11.17
N ARG A 178 16.38 -8.62 -11.76
CA ARG A 178 15.31 -7.90 -11.10
C ARG A 178 14.01 -8.19 -11.84
N VAL A 179 13.11 -8.93 -11.19
CA VAL A 179 11.79 -9.26 -11.71
C VAL A 179 10.79 -8.33 -11.01
N ILE A 180 10.06 -7.55 -11.80
CA ILE A 180 9.06 -6.61 -11.30
C ILE A 180 7.69 -7.06 -11.81
N TYR A 181 6.79 -7.35 -10.88
CA TYR A 181 5.41 -7.70 -11.18
C TYR A 181 4.51 -6.45 -11.11
N PRO A 182 3.49 -6.35 -11.99
CA PRO A 182 2.54 -5.26 -11.90
C PRO A 182 1.71 -5.36 -10.62
N ALA A 183 1.44 -4.22 -9.99
CA ALA A 183 0.47 -4.11 -8.92
C ALA A 183 -0.94 -4.01 -9.51
N THR A 184 -1.88 -4.81 -9.01
CA THR A 184 -3.28 -4.82 -9.46
C THR A 184 -4.22 -4.53 -8.30
N ILE A 185 -5.39 -3.94 -8.59
CA ILE A 185 -6.44 -3.73 -7.59
C ILE A 185 -7.23 -5.03 -7.41
N GLU A 186 -7.45 -5.39 -6.15
CA GLU A 186 -8.46 -6.35 -5.74
C GLU A 186 -9.56 -5.58 -4.97
N GLU A 187 -10.74 -5.49 -5.55
CA GLU A 187 -11.86 -4.74 -4.98
C GLU A 187 -12.44 -5.44 -3.74
N GLY A 188 -12.75 -4.62 -2.75
CA GLY A 188 -13.46 -4.95 -1.55
C GLY A 188 -14.62 -3.97 -1.32
N ASP A 189 -15.04 -3.84 -0.07
CA ASP A 189 -16.20 -3.03 0.33
C ASP A 189 -15.78 -1.74 1.06
N SER A 190 -14.48 -1.42 1.10
CA SER A 190 -13.93 -0.35 1.94
C SER A 190 -13.79 1.01 1.24
N VAL A 191 -14.19 1.12 -0.01
CA VAL A 191 -14.16 2.39 -0.77
C VAL A 191 -15.56 2.73 -1.28
N ARG A 192 -16.07 3.90 -0.90
CA ARG A 192 -17.33 4.45 -1.36
C ARG A 192 -17.12 5.34 -2.58
N ILE A 193 -18.01 5.22 -3.56
CA ILE A 193 -18.08 6.15 -4.69
C ILE A 193 -18.82 7.42 -4.24
N LEU A 194 -18.14 8.57 -4.33
CA LEU A 194 -18.74 9.87 -4.09
C LEU A 194 -19.28 10.40 -5.42
N HIS A 195 -20.60 10.53 -5.54
CA HIS A 195 -21.19 11.16 -6.71
C HIS A 195 -20.75 12.62 -6.78
N GLN A 196 -20.21 13.04 -7.93
CA GLN A 196 -19.97 14.46 -8.18
C GLN A 196 -21.35 15.16 -8.24
N THR A 197 -21.65 15.97 -7.25
CA THR A 197 -22.77 16.94 -7.30
C THR A 197 -22.34 18.18 -8.05
#